data_39653415967ce6dab45edf1efe7f86b0
#
_entry.id   39653415967ce6dab45edf1efe7f86b0
#
_cell.length_a   1.000
_cell.length_b   1.000
_cell.length_c   1.000
_cell.angle_alpha   90.00
_cell.angle_beta   90.00
_cell.angle_gamma   90.00
#
_symmetry.space_group_name_H-M   'P 1'
#
loop_
_entity.id
_entity.type
_entity.pdbx_description
1 polymer ?
#
loop_
_entity_poly.entity_id
_entity_poly.type
_entity_poly.pdbx_seq_one_letter_code
_entity_poly.pdbx_strand_id
1 'polypeptide(L)'
;MASTKSDQNPDKRDRSKPKDYLSDWIKRQSLVEKMIPMIGNLHREQNVRILLYGNPLITLSVSQIMQEHRLVRETEKNELSEFETYEVLNILKDLDLGPCEIDVGIISAGYMFDSKSLSLEEFVKEQVADAIGNKNPVLQEPQDLVLFGFGRIGRLITRLLLEDTGSGETLSLKAVV
;
A
#
# COMPACT_ATOMS: atom_id res chain seq x y z
N MET A 1 35.97 5.02 -31.82
CA MET A 1 34.90 3.99 -31.72
C MET A 1 34.71 3.69 -30.24
N ALA A 2 33.74 4.37 -29.61
CA ALA A 2 33.43 4.19 -28.22
C ALA A 2 32.25 3.20 -28.15
N SER A 3 32.50 2.02 -27.60
CA SER A 3 31.49 0.99 -27.36
C SER A 3 30.64 1.39 -26.16
N THR A 4 29.41 1.77 -26.41
CA THR A 4 28.38 1.98 -25.38
C THR A 4 28.06 0.63 -24.74
N LYS A 5 28.56 0.41 -23.52
CA LYS A 5 28.06 -0.66 -22.65
C LYS A 5 26.63 -0.32 -22.32
N SER A 6 25.70 -1.09 -22.84
CA SER A 6 24.33 -1.11 -22.39
C SER A 6 24.29 -1.61 -20.94
N ASP A 7 23.93 -0.72 -20.01
CA ASP A 7 23.58 -1.09 -18.64
C ASP A 7 22.36 -2.03 -18.69
N GLN A 8 22.64 -3.31 -18.72
CA GLN A 8 21.62 -4.34 -18.46
C GLN A 8 21.50 -4.50 -16.95
N ASN A 9 20.64 -3.68 -16.33
CA ASN A 9 20.11 -4.02 -15.02
C ASN A 9 19.16 -5.22 -15.21
N PRO A 10 19.50 -6.42 -14.69
CA PRO A 10 18.71 -7.64 -14.93
C PRO A 10 17.31 -7.58 -14.34
N ASP A 11 16.99 -6.57 -13.54
CA ASP A 11 15.70 -6.42 -12.84
C ASP A 11 14.72 -5.45 -13.55
N LYS A 12 15.13 -4.82 -14.64
CA LYS A 12 14.19 -4.03 -15.45
C LYS A 12 13.36 -4.97 -16.31
N ARG A 13 12.12 -5.20 -15.89
CA ARG A 13 11.13 -5.89 -16.72
C ARG A 13 11.02 -5.17 -18.07
N ASP A 14 10.97 -5.96 -19.14
CA ASP A 14 10.67 -5.44 -20.48
C ASP A 14 9.26 -4.83 -20.43
N ARG A 15 9.20 -3.50 -20.40
CA ARG A 15 7.96 -2.71 -20.35
C ARG A 15 7.39 -2.45 -21.73
N SER A 16 7.83 -3.23 -22.73
CA SER A 16 7.17 -3.24 -24.04
C SER A 16 5.69 -3.58 -23.87
N LYS A 17 4.86 -3.03 -24.76
CA LYS A 17 3.41 -3.33 -24.76
C LYS A 17 3.22 -4.85 -24.80
N PRO A 18 2.45 -5.42 -23.86
CA PRO A 18 2.24 -6.87 -23.84
C PRO A 18 1.67 -7.36 -25.17
N LYS A 19 2.22 -8.45 -25.68
CA LYS A 19 1.73 -9.07 -26.93
C LYS A 19 0.31 -9.63 -26.77
N ASP A 20 -0.06 -9.96 -25.55
CA ASP A 20 -1.38 -10.44 -25.17
C ASP A 20 -1.91 -9.66 -23.96
N TYR A 21 -2.73 -8.66 -24.21
CA TYR A 21 -3.33 -7.80 -23.19
C TYR A 21 -4.23 -8.56 -22.21
N LEU A 22 -4.92 -9.59 -22.68
CA LEU A 22 -5.78 -10.39 -21.79
C LEU A 22 -4.96 -11.20 -20.79
N SER A 23 -3.87 -11.82 -21.25
CA SER A 23 -2.96 -12.55 -20.38
C SER A 23 -2.28 -11.66 -19.35
N ASP A 24 -1.87 -10.45 -19.75
CA ASP A 24 -1.29 -9.46 -18.84
C ASP A 24 -2.31 -9.00 -17.80
N TRP A 25 -3.53 -8.71 -18.23
CA TRP A 25 -4.62 -8.32 -17.33
C TRP A 25 -4.93 -9.41 -16.30
N ILE A 26 -5.04 -10.68 -16.72
CA ILE A 26 -5.28 -11.81 -15.83
C ILE A 26 -4.14 -11.96 -14.79
N LYS A 27 -2.88 -11.76 -15.22
CA LYS A 27 -1.73 -11.81 -14.31
C LYS A 27 -1.81 -10.70 -13.25
N ARG A 28 -2.10 -9.46 -13.66
CA ARG A 28 -2.27 -8.32 -12.75
C ARG A 28 -3.40 -8.56 -11.76
N GLN A 29 -4.56 -9.02 -12.25
CA GLN A 29 -5.68 -9.38 -11.40
C GLN A 29 -5.28 -10.43 -10.35
N SER A 30 -4.62 -11.50 -10.77
CA SER A 30 -4.15 -12.56 -9.86
C SER A 30 -3.16 -12.05 -8.80
N LEU A 31 -2.33 -11.06 -9.13
CA LEU A 31 -1.45 -10.42 -8.14
C LEU A 31 -2.26 -9.62 -7.12
N VAL A 32 -3.20 -8.80 -7.58
CA VAL A 32 -4.06 -8.00 -6.69
C VAL A 32 -4.89 -8.89 -5.77
N GLU A 33 -5.40 -10.02 -6.25
CA GLU A 33 -6.08 -11.01 -5.41
C GLU A 33 -5.19 -11.50 -4.26
N LYS A 34 -3.89 -11.64 -4.49
CA LYS A 34 -2.91 -12.02 -3.45
C LYS A 34 -2.53 -10.85 -2.52
N MET A 35 -2.60 -9.62 -3.00
CA MET A 35 -2.32 -8.42 -2.19
C MET A 35 -3.37 -8.21 -1.09
N ILE A 36 -4.64 -8.48 -1.35
CA ILE A 36 -5.74 -8.22 -0.41
C ILE A 36 -5.50 -8.86 0.97
N PRO A 37 -5.21 -10.16 1.07
CA PRO A 37 -4.94 -10.77 2.39
C PRO A 37 -3.66 -10.21 3.04
N MET A 38 -2.63 -9.84 2.27
CA MET A 38 -1.41 -9.23 2.82
C MET A 38 -1.72 -7.88 3.46
N ILE A 39 -2.43 -7.01 2.74
CA ILE A 39 -2.87 -5.69 3.23
C ILE A 39 -3.73 -5.85 4.48
N GLY A 40 -4.69 -6.79 4.45
CA GLY A 40 -5.56 -7.06 5.59
C GLY A 40 -4.82 -7.57 6.82
N ASN A 41 -3.82 -8.44 6.65
CA ASN A 41 -3.03 -8.97 7.76
C ASN A 41 -2.13 -7.90 8.37
N LEU A 42 -1.39 -7.13 7.54
CA LEU A 42 -0.57 -6.01 8.00
C LEU A 42 -1.41 -5.02 8.82
N HIS A 43 -2.64 -4.73 8.36
CA HIS A 43 -3.51 -3.83 9.09
C HIS A 43 -3.99 -4.42 10.43
N ARG A 44 -4.49 -5.67 10.44
CA ARG A 44 -5.05 -6.27 11.65
C ARG A 44 -4.02 -6.69 12.70
N GLU A 45 -2.87 -7.19 12.25
CA GLU A 45 -1.87 -7.76 13.16
C GLU A 45 -0.84 -6.75 13.62
N GLN A 46 -0.53 -5.76 12.78
CA GLN A 46 0.55 -4.80 13.03
C GLN A 46 0.07 -3.34 13.01
N ASN A 47 -1.21 -3.09 12.77
CA ASN A 47 -1.79 -1.75 12.61
C ASN A 47 -1.06 -0.91 11.54
N VAL A 48 -0.61 -1.57 10.47
CA VAL A 48 0.05 -0.94 9.32
C VAL A 48 -0.98 -0.60 8.27
N ARG A 49 -1.04 0.65 7.87
CA ARG A 49 -1.95 1.16 6.85
C ARG A 49 -1.23 1.27 5.53
N ILE A 50 -1.64 0.47 4.56
CA ILE A 50 -1.03 0.46 3.23
C ILE A 50 -1.72 1.46 2.32
N LEU A 51 -0.94 2.35 1.72
CA LEU A 51 -1.39 3.39 0.80
C LEU A 51 -0.81 3.17 -0.60
N LEU A 52 -1.47 3.74 -1.59
CA LEU A 52 -0.98 3.90 -2.96
C LEU A 52 -1.15 5.37 -3.36
N TYR A 53 -0.05 6.13 -3.38
CA TYR A 53 -0.03 7.59 -3.59
C TYR A 53 -1.06 8.31 -2.71
N GLY A 54 -1.02 8.00 -1.40
CA GLY A 54 -1.89 8.59 -0.39
C GLY A 54 -3.28 7.97 -0.28
N ASN A 55 -3.71 7.10 -1.21
CA ASN A 55 -5.01 6.43 -1.18
C ASN A 55 -4.93 5.11 -0.42
N PRO A 56 -5.71 4.91 0.66
CA PRO A 56 -5.72 3.66 1.41
C PRO A 56 -6.20 2.49 0.57
N LEU A 57 -5.47 1.36 0.62
CA LEU A 57 -5.85 0.14 -0.10
C LEU A 57 -6.71 -0.82 0.73
N ILE A 58 -6.79 -0.61 2.03
CA ILE A 58 -7.66 -1.42 2.89
C ILE A 58 -9.12 -1.23 2.46
N THR A 59 -9.91 -2.29 2.49
CA THR A 59 -11.33 -2.32 2.06
C THR A 59 -11.58 -2.23 0.55
N LEU A 60 -10.57 -1.98 -0.27
CA LEU A 60 -10.76 -1.95 -1.72
C LEU A 60 -10.91 -3.35 -2.32
N SER A 61 -11.78 -3.47 -3.30
CA SER A 61 -11.92 -4.68 -4.12
C SER A 61 -10.76 -4.80 -5.13
N VAL A 62 -10.59 -5.97 -5.71
CA VAL A 62 -9.60 -6.23 -6.77
C VAL A 62 -9.68 -5.21 -7.91
N SER A 63 -10.90 -4.95 -8.39
CA SER A 63 -11.13 -4.00 -9.48
C SER A 63 -10.76 -2.56 -9.10
N GLN A 64 -11.04 -2.16 -7.87
CA GLN A 64 -10.68 -0.83 -7.36
C GLN A 64 -9.17 -0.67 -7.23
N ILE A 65 -8.46 -1.66 -6.67
CA ILE A 65 -6.99 -1.61 -6.57
C ILE A 65 -6.35 -1.53 -7.97
N MET A 66 -6.84 -2.29 -8.94
CA MET A 66 -6.38 -2.18 -10.34
C MET A 66 -6.68 -0.81 -10.95
N GLN A 67 -7.82 -0.21 -10.60
CA GLN A 67 -8.19 1.13 -11.06
C GLN A 67 -7.28 2.20 -10.44
N GLU A 68 -6.96 2.10 -9.15
CA GLU A 68 -6.01 3.01 -8.48
C GLU A 68 -4.62 2.96 -9.14
N HIS A 69 -4.09 1.77 -9.43
CA HIS A 69 -2.82 1.64 -10.16
C HIS A 69 -2.87 2.29 -11.54
N ARG A 70 -4.00 2.14 -12.24
CA ARG A 70 -4.18 2.79 -13.54
C ARG A 70 -4.22 4.31 -13.40
N LEU A 71 -4.96 4.82 -12.42
CA LEU A 71 -5.06 6.26 -12.15
C LEU A 71 -3.69 6.85 -11.83
N VAL A 72 -2.90 6.19 -10.97
CA VAL A 72 -1.54 6.61 -10.64
C VAL A 72 -0.67 6.67 -11.91
N ARG A 73 -0.69 5.68 -12.78
CA ARG A 73 0.07 5.71 -14.04
C ARG A 73 -0.31 6.90 -14.93
N GLU A 74 -1.60 7.22 -15.00
CA GLU A 74 -2.11 8.34 -15.80
C GLU A 74 -1.77 9.70 -15.18
N THR A 75 -1.82 9.83 -13.85
CA THR A 75 -1.62 11.09 -13.12
C THR A 75 -0.13 11.39 -12.94
N GLU A 76 0.63 10.45 -12.44
CA GLU A 76 2.05 10.60 -12.12
C GLU A 76 2.96 10.38 -13.34
N LYS A 77 2.38 9.97 -14.48
CA LYS A 77 3.10 9.66 -15.72
C LYS A 77 4.27 8.69 -15.50
N ASN A 78 4.10 7.79 -14.57
CA ASN A 78 5.05 6.72 -14.28
C ASN A 78 4.56 5.38 -14.81
N GLU A 79 5.41 4.37 -14.75
CA GLU A 79 5.08 3.03 -15.22
C GLU A 79 4.79 2.06 -14.08
N LEU A 80 4.45 2.58 -12.89
CA LEU A 80 4.12 1.77 -11.73
C LEU A 80 3.01 0.77 -12.06
N SER A 81 3.21 -0.48 -11.69
CA SER A 81 2.22 -1.52 -11.89
C SER A 81 2.02 -2.38 -10.66
N GLU A 82 1.02 -3.23 -10.72
CA GLU A 82 0.66 -4.18 -9.69
C GLU A 82 1.80 -5.19 -9.39
N PHE A 83 2.74 -5.36 -10.32
CA PHE A 83 3.92 -6.21 -10.13
C PHE A 83 4.87 -5.62 -9.09
N GLU A 84 5.24 -4.36 -9.25
CA GLU A 84 6.18 -3.68 -8.36
C GLU A 84 5.61 -3.54 -6.95
N THR A 85 4.36 -3.12 -6.82
CA THR A 85 3.71 -2.98 -5.53
C THR A 85 3.51 -4.33 -4.82
N TYR A 86 3.24 -5.40 -5.57
CA TYR A 86 3.18 -6.75 -5.01
C TYR A 86 4.53 -7.20 -4.43
N GLU A 87 5.64 -6.94 -5.12
CA GLU A 87 6.98 -7.27 -4.64
C GLU A 87 7.31 -6.54 -3.34
N VAL A 88 6.99 -5.24 -3.25
CA VAL A 88 7.15 -4.46 -2.02
C VAL A 88 6.29 -5.03 -0.89
N LEU A 89 5.01 -5.28 -1.13
CA LEU A 89 4.11 -5.89 -0.13
C LEU A 89 4.59 -7.27 0.32
N ASN A 90 5.15 -8.05 -0.58
CA ASN A 90 5.68 -9.38 -0.25
C ASN A 90 6.90 -9.32 0.67
N ILE A 91 7.66 -8.23 0.64
CA ILE A 91 8.74 -7.97 1.60
C ILE A 91 8.15 -7.49 2.94
N LEU A 92 7.24 -6.51 2.89
CA LEU A 92 6.67 -5.89 4.09
C LEU A 92 5.94 -6.90 4.99
N LYS A 93 5.24 -7.89 4.41
CA LYS A 93 4.50 -8.90 5.18
C LYS A 93 5.37 -9.74 6.11
N ASP A 94 6.67 -9.89 5.79
CA ASP A 94 7.61 -10.70 6.53
C ASP A 94 8.42 -9.87 7.56
N LEU A 95 8.15 -8.56 7.66
CA LEU A 95 8.79 -7.66 8.62
C LEU A 95 7.92 -7.51 9.88
N ASP A 96 8.59 -7.37 11.03
CA ASP A 96 7.96 -7.02 12.31
C ASP A 96 7.82 -5.49 12.37
N LEU A 97 6.70 -4.96 11.87
CA LEU A 97 6.44 -3.53 11.78
C LEU A 97 5.58 -3.05 12.96
N GLY A 98 5.83 -1.84 13.39
CA GLY A 98 4.93 -1.14 14.31
C GLY A 98 3.85 -0.35 13.57
N PRO A 99 2.87 0.24 14.32
CA PRO A 99 1.80 1.03 13.76
C PRO A 99 2.32 2.20 12.91
N CYS A 100 2.03 2.18 11.61
CA CYS A 100 2.49 3.21 10.68
C CYS A 100 1.65 3.24 9.38
N GLU A 101 1.85 4.27 8.59
CA GLU A 101 1.36 4.34 7.21
C GLU A 101 2.51 4.12 6.24
N ILE A 102 2.33 3.21 5.29
CA ILE A 102 3.34 2.86 4.28
C ILE A 102 2.73 3.03 2.89
N ASP A 103 3.30 3.93 2.10
CA ASP A 103 2.91 4.11 0.71
C ASP A 103 3.75 3.23 -0.21
N VAL A 104 3.17 2.10 -0.60
CA VAL A 104 3.85 1.11 -1.47
C VAL A 104 4.06 1.65 -2.88
N GLY A 105 3.24 2.58 -3.33
CA GLY A 105 3.40 3.22 -4.63
C GLY A 105 4.65 4.11 -4.67
N ILE A 106 4.84 4.94 -3.65
CA ILE A 106 6.00 5.82 -3.53
C ILE A 106 7.29 5.00 -3.38
N ILE A 107 7.27 3.95 -2.53
CA ILE A 107 8.44 3.07 -2.36
C ILE A 107 8.79 2.37 -3.66
N SER A 108 7.81 1.80 -4.36
CA SER A 108 8.04 1.10 -5.63
C SER A 108 8.59 2.05 -6.70
N ALA A 109 8.00 3.24 -6.83
CA ALA A 109 8.49 4.27 -7.76
C ALA A 109 9.90 4.74 -7.38
N GLY A 110 10.15 4.98 -6.09
CA GLY A 110 11.48 5.37 -5.60
C GLY A 110 12.55 4.35 -5.95
N TYR A 111 12.29 3.06 -5.78
CA TYR A 111 13.21 1.99 -6.18
C TYR A 111 13.48 1.98 -7.69
N MET A 112 12.46 2.23 -8.51
CA MET A 112 12.60 2.27 -9.96
C MET A 112 13.50 3.40 -10.46
N PHE A 113 13.50 4.54 -9.76
CA PHE A 113 14.21 5.74 -10.18
C PHE A 113 15.57 5.94 -9.48
N ASP A 114 15.72 5.48 -8.24
CA ASP A 114 16.90 5.78 -7.40
C ASP A 114 17.47 4.55 -6.68
N SER A 115 17.36 3.37 -7.26
CA SER A 115 17.98 2.18 -6.68
C SER A 115 19.51 2.24 -6.79
N LYS A 116 20.18 2.86 -5.83
CA LYS A 116 21.65 3.00 -5.69
C LYS A 116 22.37 1.66 -5.53
N SER A 117 22.18 0.72 -6.44
CA SER A 117 22.77 -0.63 -6.40
C SER A 117 22.28 -1.51 -5.22
N LEU A 118 21.24 -1.08 -4.51
CA LEU A 118 20.61 -1.87 -3.45
C LEU A 118 19.65 -2.91 -4.04
N SER A 119 19.51 -4.05 -3.39
CA SER A 119 18.42 -4.97 -3.68
C SER A 119 17.07 -4.34 -3.26
N LEU A 120 15.97 -4.79 -3.86
CA LEU A 120 14.64 -4.30 -3.47
C LEU A 120 14.37 -4.49 -1.97
N GLU A 121 14.80 -5.61 -1.42
CA GLU A 121 14.62 -5.92 0.01
C GLU A 121 15.37 -4.95 0.90
N GLU A 122 16.64 -4.64 0.58
CA GLU A 122 17.44 -3.66 1.33
C GLU A 122 16.84 -2.27 1.24
N PHE A 123 16.42 -1.87 0.03
CA PHE A 123 15.78 -0.57 -0.19
C PHE A 123 14.48 -0.44 0.62
N VAL A 124 13.60 -1.43 0.56
CA VAL A 124 12.33 -1.41 1.34
C VAL A 124 12.62 -1.34 2.84
N LYS A 125 13.57 -2.14 3.36
CA LYS A 125 13.94 -2.10 4.77
C LYS A 125 14.50 -0.74 5.19
N GLU A 126 15.26 -0.08 4.32
CA GLU A 126 15.76 1.28 4.59
C GLU A 126 14.60 2.29 4.67
N GLN A 127 13.61 2.20 3.76
CA GLN A 127 12.46 3.10 3.76
C GLN A 127 11.56 2.95 4.99
N VAL A 128 11.47 1.76 5.56
CA VAL A 128 10.60 1.48 6.72
C VAL A 128 11.40 1.25 8.01
N ALA A 129 12.68 1.63 8.05
CA ALA A 129 13.58 1.36 9.17
C ALA A 129 13.03 1.86 10.53
N ASP A 130 12.39 3.02 10.55
CA ASP A 130 11.82 3.61 11.76
C ASP A 130 10.60 2.84 12.29
N ALA A 131 9.94 2.06 11.43
CA ALA A 131 8.79 1.24 11.80
C ALA A 131 9.18 -0.16 12.26
N ILE A 132 10.35 -0.67 11.86
CA ILE A 132 10.80 -2.02 12.22
C ILE A 132 11.07 -2.13 13.71
N GLY A 133 10.38 -3.07 14.38
CA GLY A 133 10.52 -3.31 15.83
C GLY A 133 9.93 -2.21 16.72
N ASN A 134 9.38 -1.15 16.15
CA ASN A 134 8.79 -0.04 16.90
C ASN A 134 7.32 -0.35 17.25
N LYS A 135 7.11 -1.04 18.35
CA LYS A 135 5.78 -1.43 18.83
C LYS A 135 5.09 -0.36 19.68
N ASN A 136 5.60 0.86 19.68
CA ASN A 136 4.96 1.95 20.41
C ASN A 136 3.65 2.33 19.69
N PRO A 137 2.48 2.01 20.26
CA PRO A 137 1.22 2.45 19.66
C PRO A 137 1.17 3.98 19.65
N VAL A 138 0.65 4.56 18.59
CA VAL A 138 0.43 6.01 18.48
C VAL A 138 -0.43 6.50 19.65
N LEU A 139 -1.33 5.64 20.13
CA LEU A 139 -2.11 5.80 21.35
C LEU A 139 -1.99 4.54 22.19
N GLN A 140 -1.70 4.67 23.49
CA GLN A 140 -1.63 3.52 24.40
C GLN A 140 -2.99 2.84 24.60
N GLU A 141 -4.07 3.61 24.46
CA GLU A 141 -5.46 3.14 24.49
C GLU A 141 -6.27 3.87 23.42
N PRO A 142 -7.29 3.21 22.83
CA PRO A 142 -8.20 3.86 21.91
C PRO A 142 -8.89 5.04 22.57
N GLN A 143 -9.00 6.16 21.86
CA GLN A 143 -9.78 7.30 22.34
C GLN A 143 -11.27 7.01 22.18
N ASP A 144 -12.02 7.17 23.26
CA ASP A 144 -13.46 7.02 23.24
C ASP A 144 -14.13 8.22 22.57
N LEU A 145 -14.96 7.96 21.58
CA LEU A 145 -15.74 8.96 20.86
C LEU A 145 -17.22 8.86 21.21
N VAL A 146 -17.82 9.99 21.53
CA VAL A 146 -19.27 10.12 21.67
C VAL A 146 -19.78 11.03 20.55
N LEU A 147 -20.69 10.51 19.75
CA LEU A 147 -21.30 11.28 18.67
C LEU A 147 -22.62 11.88 19.14
N PHE A 148 -22.70 13.22 19.17
CA PHE A 148 -23.91 13.90 19.52
C PHE A 148 -24.74 14.24 18.27
N GLY A 149 -25.83 13.52 18.08
CA GLY A 149 -26.69 13.60 16.91
C GLY A 149 -26.39 12.57 15.82
N PHE A 150 -27.44 11.87 15.36
CA PHE A 150 -27.35 10.82 14.33
C PHE A 150 -28.14 11.18 13.07
N GLY A 151 -28.06 12.45 12.66
CA GLY A 151 -28.60 12.95 11.40
C GLY A 151 -27.77 12.53 10.19
N ARG A 152 -27.93 13.25 9.07
CA ARG A 152 -27.17 12.96 7.84
C ARG A 152 -25.65 13.00 8.05
N ILE A 153 -25.16 14.02 8.73
CA ILE A 153 -23.74 14.20 9.03
C ILE A 153 -23.24 13.14 10.01
N GLY A 154 -23.97 12.91 11.12
CA GLY A 154 -23.57 11.90 12.11
C GLY A 154 -23.44 10.49 11.51
N ARG A 155 -24.37 10.10 10.63
CA ARG A 155 -24.29 8.82 9.91
C ARG A 155 -23.09 8.75 8.95
N LEU A 156 -22.74 9.86 8.29
CA LEU A 156 -21.58 9.91 7.42
C LEU A 156 -20.28 9.77 8.23
N ILE A 157 -20.16 10.54 9.32
CA ILE A 157 -19.01 10.46 10.22
C ILE A 157 -18.85 9.04 10.78
N THR A 158 -19.94 8.40 11.22
CA THR A 158 -19.88 7.02 11.71
C THR A 158 -19.36 6.05 10.65
N ARG A 159 -19.79 6.18 9.39
CA ARG A 159 -19.28 5.34 8.31
C ARG A 159 -17.77 5.56 8.09
N LEU A 160 -17.34 6.81 8.03
CA LEU A 160 -15.91 7.15 7.87
C LEU A 160 -15.09 6.60 9.03
N LEU A 161 -15.56 6.73 10.27
CA LEU A 161 -14.89 6.16 11.43
C LEU A 161 -14.77 4.64 11.33
N LEU A 162 -15.81 3.93 10.95
CA LEU A 162 -15.79 2.47 10.81
C LEU A 162 -14.91 2.01 9.65
N GLU A 163 -14.88 2.77 8.55
CA GLU A 163 -14.02 2.48 7.40
C GLU A 163 -12.54 2.75 7.71
N ASP A 164 -12.25 3.79 8.46
CA ASP A 164 -10.90 4.29 8.69
C ASP A 164 -10.23 3.65 9.93
N THR A 165 -10.98 3.45 11.01
CA THR A 165 -10.45 2.91 12.27
C THR A 165 -10.69 1.41 12.45
N GLY A 166 -11.41 0.77 11.53
CA GLY A 166 -11.66 -0.67 11.54
C GLY A 166 -12.27 -1.17 12.84
N SER A 167 -11.50 -1.89 13.63
CA SER A 167 -11.92 -2.45 14.92
C SER A 167 -11.98 -1.44 16.07
N GLY A 168 -11.66 -0.17 15.84
CA GLY A 168 -11.67 0.86 16.88
C GLY A 168 -10.36 0.91 17.69
N GLU A 169 -9.24 0.53 17.08
CA GLU A 169 -7.94 0.51 17.76
C GLU A 169 -7.38 1.91 18.05
N THR A 170 -7.79 2.92 17.29
CA THR A 170 -7.40 4.32 17.52
C THR A 170 -8.53 5.17 18.05
N LEU A 171 -9.73 5.04 17.47
CA LEU A 171 -10.96 5.73 17.89
C LEU A 171 -12.06 4.70 18.06
N SER A 172 -12.68 4.68 19.23
CA SER A 172 -13.77 3.76 19.56
C SER A 172 -15.06 4.53 19.74
N LEU A 173 -16.04 4.35 18.85
CA LEU A 173 -17.37 4.95 19.00
C LEU A 173 -18.13 4.25 20.12
N LYS A 174 -18.24 4.91 21.28
CA LYS A 174 -18.87 4.36 22.50
C LYS A 174 -20.36 4.66 22.59
N ALA A 175 -20.78 5.82 22.12
CA ALA A 175 -22.18 6.21 22.21
C ALA A 175 -22.59 7.16 21.08
N VAL A 176 -23.88 7.11 20.75
CA VAL A 176 -24.56 8.06 19.89
C VAL A 176 -25.71 8.64 20.69
N VAL A 177 -25.78 9.97 20.80
CA VAL A 177 -26.78 10.69 21.59
C VAL A 177 -27.65 11.55 20.68
#